data_d9b8ea5b8cd6b0062e6b30c5f054b0e1
#
_entry.id   d9b8ea5b8cd6b0062e6b30c5f054b0e1
#
_cell.length_a   1.000
_cell.length_b   1.000
_cell.length_c   1.000
_cell.angle_alpha   90.00
_cell.angle_beta   90.00
_cell.angle_gamma   90.00
#
_symmetry.space_group_name_H-M   'P 1'
#
loop_
_entity.id
_entity.type
_entity.pdbx_description
1 polymer ?
#
loop_
_entity_poly.entity_id
_entity_poly.type
_entity_poly.pdbx_seq_one_letter_code
_entity_poly.pdbx_strand_id
1 'polypeptide(L)'
;MKRLQKWIMLACLLSSQTFAEPLTISSWNIEWLSTNEAVNKFSAQRDQADFDKLEEYFQSLDADVIAFQEVDDVNAIQRIAGDQYKILMSDRTLPKNSNRQFKEVNQYTGFAVRKGITLTDYADFPLETSANSKLRFASYMVVETDSNPIHMLSVHLKAGCSGAYKSNRDCSRLKDQAQQLNKWIQQRERKGEDYAILGDFNHNLSYSRDWMWKDMAQNTDAQLATRKTRADCKVRSNRNNHRTHQFRSVIDHIVVSKSLDASPAKQKVFETQDVLDYKLSDHCPVSTTIKQ
;
A
#
# COMPACT_ATOMS: atom_id res chain seq x y z
N MET A 1 -52.55 21.07 55.69
CA MET A 1 -52.28 20.00 54.73
C MET A 1 -51.46 20.58 53.57
N LYS A 2 -50.15 20.42 53.60
CA LYS A 2 -49.24 20.94 52.56
C LYS A 2 -48.93 19.79 51.58
N ARG A 3 -49.32 19.91 50.29
CA ARG A 3 -49.01 18.95 49.24
C ARG A 3 -47.60 19.21 48.77
N LEU A 4 -46.72 18.19 48.92
CA LEU A 4 -45.36 18.17 48.39
C LEU A 4 -45.43 17.72 46.94
N GLN A 5 -45.10 18.62 46.00
CA GLN A 5 -44.99 18.33 44.54
C GLN A 5 -43.60 17.80 44.27
N LYS A 6 -43.46 16.49 43.95
CA LYS A 6 -42.22 15.85 43.53
C LYS A 6 -41.99 16.15 42.05
N TRP A 7 -40.98 16.92 41.76
CA TRP A 7 -40.45 17.09 40.41
C TRP A 7 -39.56 15.87 40.07
N ILE A 8 -39.97 15.07 39.09
CA ILE A 8 -39.15 14.02 38.52
C ILE A 8 -38.34 14.67 37.39
N MET A 9 -37.03 14.88 37.60
CA MET A 9 -36.12 15.23 36.52
C MET A 9 -35.84 13.98 35.67
N LEU A 10 -36.35 13.99 34.46
CA LEU A 10 -36.04 12.99 33.44
C LEU A 10 -34.67 13.38 32.82
N ALA A 11 -33.59 12.76 33.26
CA ALA A 11 -32.28 12.91 32.64
C ALA A 11 -32.28 12.16 31.27
N CYS A 12 -32.41 12.91 30.18
CA CYS A 12 -32.12 12.38 28.84
C CYS A 12 -30.62 12.09 28.73
N LEU A 13 -30.24 10.83 28.84
CA LEU A 13 -28.93 10.35 28.42
C LEU A 13 -28.84 10.44 26.88
N LEU A 14 -28.30 11.53 26.38
CA LEU A 14 -27.87 11.61 24.99
C LEU A 14 -26.66 10.65 24.82
N SER A 15 -26.91 9.45 24.32
CA SER A 15 -25.86 8.58 23.84
C SER A 15 -25.25 9.25 22.59
N SER A 16 -24.11 9.89 22.74
CA SER A 16 -23.28 10.28 21.60
C SER A 16 -22.87 8.99 20.89
N GLN A 17 -23.42 8.73 19.72
CA GLN A 17 -22.88 7.73 18.82
C GLN A 17 -21.54 8.27 18.34
N THR A 18 -20.45 7.77 18.90
CA THR A 18 -19.11 7.97 18.35
C THR A 18 -19.05 7.13 17.07
N PHE A 19 -19.17 7.77 15.90
CA PHE A 19 -18.80 7.15 14.66
C PHE A 19 -17.27 7.02 14.68
N ALA A 20 -16.76 5.83 14.36
CA ALA A 20 -15.33 5.64 14.17
C ALA A 20 -14.82 6.60 13.07
N GLU A 21 -13.72 7.29 13.33
CA GLU A 21 -13.12 8.20 12.35
C GLU A 21 -12.73 7.42 11.09
N PRO A 22 -13.03 7.94 9.90
CA PRO A 22 -12.62 7.30 8.66
C PRO A 22 -11.10 7.21 8.57
N LEU A 23 -10.57 6.07 8.16
CA LEU A 23 -9.13 5.85 7.97
C LEU A 23 -8.77 6.00 6.49
N THR A 24 -7.87 6.93 6.16
CA THR A 24 -7.35 7.09 4.79
C THR A 24 -6.10 6.24 4.61
N ILE A 25 -6.15 5.30 3.67
CA ILE A 25 -5.05 4.40 3.34
C ILE A 25 -4.57 4.63 1.91
N SER A 26 -3.25 4.59 1.72
CA SER A 26 -2.60 4.82 0.43
C SER A 26 -1.56 3.74 0.13
N SER A 27 -1.28 3.55 -1.14
CA SER A 27 -0.15 2.74 -1.63
C SER A 27 0.68 3.55 -2.61
N TRP A 28 2.01 3.46 -2.48
CA TRP A 28 2.93 4.11 -3.41
C TRP A 28 4.21 3.30 -3.62
N ASN A 29 4.44 2.84 -4.83
CA ASN A 29 5.75 2.40 -5.28
C ASN A 29 6.59 3.65 -5.60
N ILE A 30 7.72 3.85 -4.89
CA ILE A 30 8.51 5.11 -4.95
C ILE A 30 9.78 4.94 -5.81
N GLU A 31 9.77 3.98 -6.70
CA GLU A 31 10.82 3.75 -7.71
C GLU A 31 12.26 3.89 -7.15
N TRP A 32 12.76 2.82 -6.48
CA TRP A 32 14.14 2.75 -5.99
C TRP A 32 14.55 3.90 -5.06
N LEU A 33 13.67 4.34 -4.16
CA LEU A 33 13.96 5.42 -3.23
C LEU A 33 15.14 5.05 -2.31
N SER A 34 16.26 5.79 -2.40
CA SER A 34 17.49 5.52 -1.65
C SER A 34 18.20 6.82 -1.30
N THR A 35 18.82 6.87 -0.11
CA THR A 35 19.79 7.91 0.27
C THR A 35 21.23 7.49 0.02
N ASN A 36 21.47 6.28 -0.49
CA ASN A 36 22.81 5.78 -0.75
C ASN A 36 23.36 6.34 -2.09
N GLU A 37 24.19 7.34 -2.00
CA GLU A 37 24.83 8.00 -3.17
C GLU A 37 25.74 7.06 -3.98
N ALA A 38 26.21 5.97 -3.39
CA ALA A 38 27.06 4.99 -4.08
C ALA A 38 26.29 4.06 -5.02
N VAL A 39 24.96 4.12 -5.01
CA VAL A 39 24.12 3.30 -5.89
C VAL A 39 24.26 3.77 -7.34
N ASN A 40 24.88 2.95 -8.18
CA ASN A 40 25.00 3.22 -9.62
C ASN A 40 23.71 2.82 -10.38
N LYS A 41 22.57 3.36 -9.97
CA LYS A 41 21.28 3.16 -10.63
C LYS A 41 20.59 4.50 -10.83
N PHE A 42 20.37 4.88 -12.07
CA PHE A 42 19.84 6.19 -12.44
C PHE A 42 18.52 6.54 -11.70
N SER A 43 17.60 5.59 -11.60
CA SER A 43 16.30 5.82 -10.90
C SER A 43 16.45 6.00 -9.38
N ALA A 44 17.55 5.52 -8.77
CA ALA A 44 17.82 5.69 -7.35
C ALA A 44 18.57 6.99 -7.04
N GLN A 45 19.23 7.58 -8.04
CA GLN A 45 20.01 8.83 -7.86
C GLN A 45 19.08 10.04 -7.87
N ARG A 46 18.77 10.57 -6.71
CA ARG A 46 17.94 11.76 -6.50
C ARG A 46 18.73 12.84 -5.80
N ASP A 47 18.54 14.08 -6.21
CA ASP A 47 19.09 15.26 -5.53
C ASP A 47 18.12 15.80 -4.45
N GLN A 48 18.50 16.92 -3.79
CA GLN A 48 17.68 17.53 -2.75
C GLN A 48 16.30 17.96 -3.30
N ALA A 49 16.27 18.56 -4.48
CA ALA A 49 15.03 19.07 -5.06
C ALA A 49 14.05 17.92 -5.44
N ASP A 50 14.59 16.79 -5.89
CA ASP A 50 13.80 15.56 -6.13
C ASP A 50 13.14 15.06 -4.84
N PHE A 51 13.91 15.02 -3.72
CA PHE A 51 13.39 14.61 -2.42
C PHE A 51 12.35 15.59 -1.88
N ASP A 52 12.59 16.90 -2.00
CA ASP A 52 11.66 17.93 -1.53
C ASP A 52 10.32 17.82 -2.29
N LYS A 53 10.37 17.55 -3.59
CA LYS A 53 9.17 17.35 -4.40
C LYS A 53 8.44 16.02 -4.06
N LEU A 54 9.19 14.96 -3.80
CA LEU A 54 8.60 13.68 -3.33
C LEU A 54 7.93 13.86 -1.96
N GLU A 55 8.55 14.63 -1.04
CA GLU A 55 7.95 14.98 0.25
C GLU A 55 6.63 15.73 0.05
N GLU A 56 6.59 16.76 -0.82
CA GLU A 56 5.37 17.51 -1.14
C GLU A 56 4.24 16.57 -1.59
N TYR A 57 4.52 15.64 -2.51
CA TYR A 57 3.53 14.67 -2.95
C TYR A 57 3.14 13.70 -1.84
N PHE A 58 4.09 13.22 -1.05
CA PHE A 58 3.83 12.32 0.06
C PHE A 58 2.90 12.97 1.09
N GLN A 59 3.20 14.20 1.51
CA GLN A 59 2.38 14.97 2.45
C GLN A 59 0.98 15.27 1.89
N SER A 60 0.88 15.54 0.58
CA SER A 60 -0.39 15.83 -0.08
C SER A 60 -1.37 14.64 -0.17
N LEU A 61 -0.93 13.42 0.18
CA LEU A 61 -1.81 12.25 0.30
C LEU A 61 -2.71 12.37 1.53
N ASP A 62 -2.24 13.08 2.56
CA ASP A 62 -2.91 13.23 3.87
C ASP A 62 -3.49 11.90 4.37
N ALA A 63 -2.71 10.83 4.19
CA ALA A 63 -3.13 9.47 4.52
C ALA A 63 -2.67 9.10 5.94
N ASP A 64 -3.47 8.29 6.61
CA ASP A 64 -3.16 7.77 7.94
C ASP A 64 -2.17 6.62 7.87
N VAL A 65 -2.28 5.82 6.80
CA VAL A 65 -1.39 4.70 6.50
C VAL A 65 -0.97 4.75 5.04
N ILE A 66 0.33 4.72 4.79
CA ILE A 66 0.89 4.63 3.44
C ILE A 66 1.73 3.35 3.35
N ALA A 67 1.26 2.39 2.57
CA ALA A 67 2.04 1.21 2.18
C ALA A 67 3.00 1.62 1.07
N PHE A 68 4.31 1.54 1.31
CA PHE A 68 5.30 1.89 0.31
C PHE A 68 6.00 0.66 -0.27
N GLN A 69 6.51 0.80 -1.49
CA GLN A 69 7.30 -0.19 -2.20
C GLN A 69 8.52 0.46 -2.85
N GLU A 70 9.52 -0.33 -3.16
CA GLU A 70 10.79 0.06 -3.79
C GLU A 70 11.59 1.09 -2.98
N VAL A 71 11.61 0.94 -1.67
CA VAL A 71 12.44 1.74 -0.77
C VAL A 71 13.67 0.92 -0.35
N ASP A 72 14.85 1.50 -0.46
CA ASP A 72 16.12 0.84 -0.14
C ASP A 72 16.49 0.98 1.34
N ASP A 73 16.25 2.14 1.92
CA ASP A 73 16.65 2.43 3.31
C ASP A 73 15.63 3.30 4.06
N VAL A 74 15.68 3.17 5.39
CA VAL A 74 14.76 3.89 6.29
C VAL A 74 14.94 5.41 6.26
N ASN A 75 16.15 5.91 6.01
CA ASN A 75 16.41 7.35 5.98
C ASN A 75 15.73 7.98 4.76
N ALA A 76 15.74 7.28 3.62
CA ALA A 76 15.10 7.73 2.40
C ALA A 76 13.59 7.93 2.58
N ILE A 77 12.90 6.94 3.14
CA ILE A 77 11.46 7.05 3.38
C ILE A 77 11.13 8.03 4.51
N GLN A 78 11.93 8.07 5.59
CA GLN A 78 11.73 9.02 6.68
C GLN A 78 11.86 10.46 6.20
N ARG A 79 12.79 10.73 5.24
CA ARG A 79 13.00 12.06 4.69
C ARG A 79 11.77 12.62 3.98
N ILE A 80 11.04 11.79 3.22
CA ILE A 80 9.82 12.23 2.52
C ILE A 80 8.56 12.11 3.38
N ALA A 81 8.54 11.20 4.36
CA ALA A 81 7.41 11.02 5.26
C ALA A 81 7.38 12.09 6.37
N GLY A 82 8.54 12.65 6.73
CA GLY A 82 8.64 13.61 7.84
C GLY A 82 8.41 12.97 9.21
N ASP A 83 8.45 13.83 10.25
CA ASP A 83 8.37 13.37 11.64
C ASP A 83 6.98 12.94 12.09
N GLN A 84 5.93 13.23 11.33
CA GLN A 84 4.56 12.86 11.69
C GLN A 84 4.24 11.38 11.44
N TYR A 85 5.13 10.65 10.77
CA TYR A 85 4.95 9.22 10.51
C TYR A 85 5.96 8.36 11.28
N LYS A 86 5.50 7.19 11.71
CA LYS A 86 6.32 6.07 12.15
C LYS A 86 6.57 5.16 10.96
N ILE A 87 7.83 4.81 10.71
CA ILE A 87 8.21 3.93 9.59
C ILE A 87 8.38 2.50 10.09
N LEU A 88 7.75 1.56 9.39
CA LEU A 88 7.92 0.12 9.54
C LEU A 88 8.53 -0.43 8.26
N MET A 89 9.79 -0.85 8.33
CA MET A 89 10.48 -1.49 7.20
C MET A 89 10.25 -3.00 7.19
N SER A 90 10.25 -3.59 6.02
CA SER A 90 10.16 -5.06 5.86
C SER A 90 11.22 -5.81 6.66
N ASP A 91 10.83 -6.92 7.29
CA ASP A 91 11.75 -7.88 7.94
C ASP A 91 12.88 -8.36 7.02
N ARG A 92 12.70 -8.22 5.70
CA ARG A 92 13.75 -8.53 4.74
C ARG A 92 14.99 -7.65 4.91
N THR A 93 14.89 -6.48 5.58
CA THR A 93 16.03 -5.63 5.95
C THR A 93 16.90 -6.24 7.04
N LEU A 94 16.37 -7.17 7.84
CA LEU A 94 17.06 -7.71 8.99
C LEU A 94 18.27 -8.59 8.58
N PRO A 95 19.35 -8.60 9.36
CA PRO A 95 20.57 -9.39 9.07
C PRO A 95 20.31 -10.88 8.82
N LYS A 96 19.34 -11.48 9.52
CA LYS A 96 18.93 -12.90 9.32
C LYS A 96 18.44 -13.18 7.90
N ASN A 97 18.05 -12.16 7.14
CA ASN A 97 17.54 -12.24 5.77
C ASN A 97 18.56 -11.73 4.72
N SER A 98 19.85 -11.58 5.06
CA SER A 98 20.88 -11.05 4.16
C SER A 98 21.03 -11.84 2.86
N ASN A 99 20.80 -13.15 2.87
CA ASN A 99 20.79 -14.00 1.67
C ASN A 99 19.63 -13.69 0.70
N ARG A 100 18.61 -12.97 1.17
CA ARG A 100 17.44 -12.53 0.39
C ARG A 100 17.55 -11.08 -0.08
N GLN A 101 18.65 -10.41 0.22
CA GLN A 101 18.90 -9.01 -0.16
C GLN A 101 19.78 -8.94 -1.41
N PHE A 102 19.67 -7.86 -2.16
CA PHE A 102 20.63 -7.50 -3.21
C PHE A 102 21.85 -6.83 -2.56
N LYS A 103 22.97 -6.86 -3.25
CA LYS A 103 24.23 -6.30 -2.70
C LYS A 103 24.29 -4.78 -2.79
N GLU A 104 23.70 -4.18 -3.82
CA GLU A 104 23.83 -2.75 -4.12
C GLU A 104 22.63 -1.96 -3.61
N VAL A 105 21.45 -2.21 -4.15
CA VAL A 105 20.22 -1.50 -3.83
C VAL A 105 19.06 -2.48 -3.73
N ASN A 106 18.20 -2.27 -2.77
CA ASN A 106 17.06 -3.13 -2.51
C ASN A 106 15.73 -2.43 -2.82
N GLN A 107 14.69 -3.23 -2.94
CA GLN A 107 13.30 -2.80 -3.09
C GLN A 107 12.51 -3.36 -1.92
N TYR A 108 12.57 -2.69 -0.77
CA TYR A 108 11.80 -3.10 0.38
C TYR A 108 10.37 -2.59 0.29
N THR A 109 9.47 -3.35 0.91
CA THR A 109 8.12 -2.93 1.25
C THR A 109 8.09 -2.42 2.68
N GLY A 110 7.02 -1.75 3.07
CA GLY A 110 6.84 -1.28 4.44
C GLY A 110 5.62 -0.38 4.56
N PHE A 111 5.54 0.28 5.71
CA PHE A 111 4.48 1.22 6.02
C PHE A 111 5.03 2.50 6.64
N ALA A 112 4.45 3.63 6.26
CA ALA A 112 4.50 4.87 7.01
C ALA A 112 3.12 5.05 7.65
N VAL A 113 3.07 5.10 8.99
CA VAL A 113 1.83 5.19 9.76
C VAL A 113 1.83 6.49 10.55
N ARG A 114 0.77 7.29 10.44
CA ARG A 114 0.63 8.56 11.16
C ARG A 114 0.77 8.33 12.67
N LYS A 115 1.58 9.16 13.33
CA LYS A 115 1.75 9.09 14.79
C LYS A 115 0.42 9.31 15.49
N GLY A 116 0.17 8.53 16.54
CA GLY A 116 -1.10 8.49 17.27
C GLY A 116 -1.97 7.28 16.90
N ILE A 117 -1.72 6.64 15.75
CA ILE A 117 -2.39 5.38 15.42
C ILE A 117 -1.73 4.23 16.17
N THR A 118 -2.54 3.48 16.91
CA THR A 118 -2.08 2.27 17.61
C THR A 118 -1.94 1.13 16.61
N LEU A 119 -0.79 0.48 16.61
CA LEU A 119 -0.50 -0.63 15.71
C LEU A 119 0.38 -1.69 16.38
N THR A 120 0.26 -2.91 15.86
CA THR A 120 1.19 -4.02 16.15
C THR A 120 1.90 -4.42 14.85
N ASP A 121 3.24 -4.39 14.90
CA ASP A 121 4.10 -4.86 13.82
C ASP A 121 4.29 -6.38 13.96
N TYR A 122 3.94 -7.12 12.94
CA TYR A 122 4.04 -8.58 12.90
C TYR A 122 5.17 -9.01 11.95
N ALA A 123 5.65 -10.24 12.14
CA ALA A 123 6.59 -10.83 11.20
C ALA A 123 6.01 -10.84 9.78
N ASP A 124 6.82 -10.37 8.84
CA ASP A 124 6.45 -10.28 7.43
C ASP A 124 6.00 -11.62 6.85
N PHE A 125 5.07 -11.57 5.91
CA PHE A 125 4.56 -12.74 5.21
C PHE A 125 5.36 -13.00 3.92
N PRO A 126 6.21 -14.07 3.86
CA PRO A 126 6.95 -14.38 2.65
C PRO A 126 6.02 -14.96 1.59
N LEU A 127 5.85 -14.22 0.48
CA LEU A 127 5.04 -14.66 -0.67
C LEU A 127 5.77 -15.66 -1.58
N GLU A 128 7.07 -15.85 -1.37
CA GLU A 128 7.92 -16.80 -2.06
C GLU A 128 8.70 -17.62 -1.01
N THR A 129 8.52 -18.92 -1.02
CA THR A 129 9.08 -19.82 -0.01
C THR A 129 10.48 -20.36 -0.34
N SER A 130 10.97 -20.13 -1.56
CA SER A 130 12.33 -20.54 -1.96
C SER A 130 13.38 -19.82 -1.12
N ALA A 131 14.29 -20.57 -0.50
CA ALA A 131 15.25 -20.08 0.51
C ALA A 131 16.16 -18.95 0.00
N ASN A 132 16.49 -18.93 -1.29
CA ASN A 132 17.36 -17.94 -1.90
C ASN A 132 16.62 -16.93 -2.80
N SER A 133 15.30 -16.88 -2.71
CA SER A 133 14.52 -15.90 -3.46
C SER A 133 14.81 -14.49 -2.98
N LYS A 134 15.07 -13.58 -3.90
CA LYS A 134 15.21 -12.14 -3.65
C LYS A 134 13.91 -11.37 -3.89
N LEU A 135 12.79 -12.06 -4.07
CA LEU A 135 11.48 -11.43 -4.13
C LEU A 135 11.11 -10.83 -2.76
N ARG A 136 10.32 -9.79 -2.80
CA ARG A 136 9.93 -9.01 -1.63
C ARG A 136 9.01 -9.82 -0.72
N PHE A 137 9.12 -9.58 0.59
CA PHE A 137 8.13 -10.03 1.55
C PHE A 137 6.91 -9.10 1.48
N ALA A 138 5.76 -9.58 1.87
CA ALA A 138 4.64 -8.72 2.21
C ALA A 138 4.86 -8.21 3.64
N SER A 139 5.12 -6.92 3.82
CA SER A 139 5.21 -6.33 5.15
C SER A 139 3.84 -6.40 5.82
N TYR A 140 3.81 -6.79 7.10
CA TYR A 140 2.58 -7.11 7.79
C TYR A 140 2.44 -6.36 9.11
N MET A 141 1.36 -5.62 9.27
CA MET A 141 0.98 -4.99 10.52
C MET A 141 -0.52 -5.11 10.78
N VAL A 142 -0.92 -4.84 12.02
CA VAL A 142 -2.33 -4.69 12.42
C VAL A 142 -2.52 -3.31 12.99
N VAL A 143 -3.50 -2.58 12.47
CA VAL A 143 -3.93 -1.28 13.00
C VAL A 143 -5.11 -1.52 13.92
N GLU A 144 -4.99 -1.04 15.15
CA GLU A 144 -6.10 -1.05 16.12
C GLU A 144 -7.06 0.08 15.80
N THR A 145 -8.35 -0.21 15.86
CA THR A 145 -9.41 0.77 15.61
C THR A 145 -10.50 0.64 16.66
N ASP A 146 -11.46 1.55 16.67
CA ASP A 146 -12.58 1.52 17.62
C ASP A 146 -13.55 0.35 17.38
N SER A 147 -13.54 -0.21 16.15
CA SER A 147 -14.39 -1.38 15.80
C SER A 147 -13.57 -2.68 15.84
N ASN A 148 -13.02 -3.09 14.72
CA ASN A 148 -12.22 -4.30 14.61
C ASN A 148 -10.80 -3.96 14.14
N PRO A 149 -9.76 -4.63 14.67
CA PRO A 149 -8.41 -4.48 14.15
C PRO A 149 -8.34 -4.79 12.66
N ILE A 150 -7.57 -3.99 11.91
CA ILE A 150 -7.39 -4.18 10.48
C ILE A 150 -6.01 -4.77 10.21
N HIS A 151 -5.98 -5.97 9.65
CA HIS A 151 -4.77 -6.64 9.21
C HIS A 151 -4.30 -6.09 7.86
N MET A 152 -3.09 -5.51 7.78
CA MET A 152 -2.61 -4.85 6.57
C MET A 152 -1.37 -5.50 5.98
N LEU A 153 -1.37 -5.72 4.67
CA LEU A 153 -0.18 -6.13 3.92
C LEU A 153 0.26 -5.05 2.94
N SER A 154 1.56 -4.70 2.95
CA SER A 154 2.22 -3.96 1.87
C SER A 154 2.92 -4.95 0.95
N VAL A 155 2.51 -5.00 -0.33
CA VAL A 155 3.01 -5.98 -1.29
C VAL A 155 3.72 -5.33 -2.48
N HIS A 156 4.75 -6.01 -3.01
CA HIS A 156 5.34 -5.70 -4.30
C HIS A 156 5.58 -7.03 -5.02
N LEU A 157 4.68 -7.39 -5.92
CA LEU A 157 4.63 -8.71 -6.53
C LEU A 157 5.60 -8.85 -7.72
N LYS A 158 5.67 -10.05 -8.26
CA LYS A 158 6.58 -10.38 -9.37
C LYS A 158 6.15 -9.68 -10.67
N ALA A 159 7.02 -8.85 -11.22
CA ALA A 159 6.86 -8.24 -12.53
C ALA A 159 7.03 -9.25 -13.69
N GLY A 160 6.59 -8.85 -14.90
CA GLY A 160 6.81 -9.61 -16.13
C GLY A 160 5.63 -10.48 -16.58
N CYS A 161 4.46 -10.33 -15.92
CA CYS A 161 3.20 -10.99 -16.29
C CYS A 161 2.00 -10.03 -16.19
N SER A 162 2.02 -8.94 -16.92
CA SER A 162 1.03 -7.85 -16.80
C SER A 162 -0.28 -8.05 -17.56
N GLY A 163 -0.41 -9.08 -18.38
CA GLY A 163 -1.59 -9.35 -19.21
C GLY A 163 -2.12 -10.78 -19.05
N ALA A 164 -2.56 -11.39 -20.15
CA ALA A 164 -3.03 -12.78 -20.14
C ALA A 164 -1.94 -13.72 -19.58
N TYR A 165 -2.37 -14.73 -18.83
CA TYR A 165 -1.47 -15.75 -18.31
C TYR A 165 -0.66 -16.42 -19.42
N LYS A 166 0.64 -16.53 -19.23
CA LYS A 166 1.56 -17.25 -20.10
C LYS A 166 2.24 -18.35 -19.33
N SER A 167 2.50 -19.48 -19.98
CA SER A 167 3.27 -20.58 -19.38
C SER A 167 4.77 -20.26 -19.36
N ASN A 168 5.16 -19.27 -18.54
CA ASN A 168 6.55 -18.89 -18.31
C ASN A 168 6.80 -18.69 -16.80
N ARG A 169 8.09 -18.55 -16.45
CA ARG A 169 8.55 -18.44 -15.06
C ARG A 169 7.93 -17.25 -14.32
N ASP A 170 7.76 -16.10 -14.95
CA ASP A 170 7.28 -14.89 -14.28
C ASP A 170 5.80 -14.98 -13.99
N CYS A 171 4.99 -15.45 -14.93
CA CYS A 171 3.56 -15.70 -14.70
C CYS A 171 3.32 -16.82 -13.68
N SER A 172 4.13 -17.90 -13.70
CA SER A 172 4.02 -18.96 -12.69
C SER A 172 4.27 -18.40 -11.29
N ARG A 173 5.34 -17.63 -11.09
CA ARG A 173 5.63 -17.02 -9.79
C ARG A 173 4.57 -16.02 -9.33
N LEU A 174 4.06 -15.18 -10.24
CA LEU A 174 2.98 -14.25 -9.90
C LEU A 174 1.71 -15.00 -9.50
N LYS A 175 1.41 -16.12 -10.17
CA LYS A 175 0.29 -17.00 -9.81
C LYS A 175 0.46 -17.61 -8.43
N ASP A 176 1.67 -18.13 -8.12
CA ASP A 176 1.97 -18.68 -6.80
C ASP A 176 1.77 -17.62 -5.71
N GLN A 177 2.22 -16.38 -5.95
CA GLN A 177 2.01 -15.25 -5.03
C GLN A 177 0.51 -14.93 -4.85
N ALA A 178 -0.28 -14.91 -5.94
CA ALA A 178 -1.73 -14.70 -5.87
C ALA A 178 -2.41 -15.78 -5.02
N GLN A 179 -1.99 -17.04 -5.15
CA GLN A 179 -2.50 -18.16 -4.34
C GLN A 179 -2.10 -18.06 -2.86
N GLN A 180 -0.90 -17.56 -2.54
CA GLN A 180 -0.52 -17.30 -1.15
C GLN A 180 -1.38 -16.18 -0.54
N LEU A 181 -1.63 -15.09 -1.29
CA LEU A 181 -2.54 -14.04 -0.87
C LEU A 181 -3.96 -14.56 -0.66
N ASN A 182 -4.48 -15.42 -1.55
CA ASN A 182 -5.77 -16.06 -1.37
C ASN A 182 -5.86 -16.85 -0.06
N LYS A 183 -4.84 -17.66 0.26
CA LYS A 183 -4.79 -18.43 1.52
C LYS A 183 -4.80 -17.50 2.73
N TRP A 184 -4.06 -16.39 2.66
CA TRP A 184 -4.01 -15.39 3.73
C TRP A 184 -5.37 -14.71 3.91
N ILE A 185 -6.02 -14.29 2.83
CA ILE A 185 -7.38 -13.70 2.83
C ILE A 185 -8.38 -14.67 3.46
N GLN A 186 -8.44 -15.92 2.97
CA GLN A 186 -9.34 -16.94 3.54
C GLN A 186 -9.09 -17.17 5.04
N GLN A 187 -7.84 -17.07 5.50
CA GLN A 187 -7.53 -17.20 6.93
C GLN A 187 -8.12 -16.02 7.74
N ARG A 188 -8.04 -14.78 7.21
CA ARG A 188 -8.64 -13.61 7.85
C ARG A 188 -10.15 -13.75 7.91
N GLU A 189 -10.80 -14.08 6.79
CA GLU A 189 -12.25 -14.23 6.71
C GLU A 189 -12.79 -15.33 7.62
N ARG A 190 -12.11 -16.49 7.70
CA ARG A 190 -12.50 -17.57 8.64
C ARG A 190 -12.45 -17.15 10.11
N LYS A 191 -11.64 -16.17 10.45
CA LYS A 191 -11.53 -15.63 11.81
C LYS A 191 -12.43 -14.41 12.04
N GLY A 192 -13.12 -13.93 11.00
CA GLY A 192 -13.90 -12.69 11.07
C GLY A 192 -13.04 -11.44 11.23
N GLU A 193 -11.78 -11.48 10.76
CA GLU A 193 -10.81 -10.39 10.86
C GLU A 193 -10.88 -9.49 9.61
N ASP A 194 -10.86 -8.17 9.83
CA ASP A 194 -10.79 -7.20 8.75
C ASP A 194 -9.40 -7.10 8.17
N TYR A 195 -9.30 -6.81 6.86
CA TYR A 195 -8.01 -6.73 6.19
C TYR A 195 -7.96 -5.73 5.04
N ALA A 196 -6.74 -5.24 4.76
CA ALA A 196 -6.39 -4.48 3.57
C ALA A 196 -5.05 -4.96 3.00
N ILE A 197 -4.99 -5.17 1.68
CA ILE A 197 -3.75 -5.48 0.95
C ILE A 197 -3.49 -4.34 -0.03
N LEU A 198 -2.36 -3.66 0.15
CA LEU A 198 -2.00 -2.49 -0.63
C LEU A 198 -0.66 -2.74 -1.32
N GLY A 199 -0.50 -2.27 -2.54
CA GLY A 199 0.81 -2.36 -3.17
C GLY A 199 0.81 -2.38 -4.68
N ASP A 200 2.02 -2.59 -5.21
CA ASP A 200 2.27 -2.85 -6.61
C ASP A 200 2.09 -4.35 -6.89
N PHE A 201 0.99 -4.69 -7.54
CA PHE A 201 0.68 -6.05 -7.96
C PHE A 201 1.38 -6.43 -9.27
N ASN A 202 2.00 -5.47 -9.95
CA ASN A 202 2.61 -5.65 -11.27
C ASN A 202 1.64 -6.27 -12.31
N HIS A 203 0.34 -6.15 -12.04
CA HIS A 203 -0.74 -6.72 -12.84
C HIS A 203 -2.04 -5.92 -12.65
N ASN A 204 -2.82 -5.74 -13.71
CA ASN A 204 -4.09 -5.04 -13.62
C ASN A 204 -5.24 -5.99 -13.22
N LEU A 205 -5.59 -5.98 -11.93
CA LEU A 205 -6.68 -6.78 -11.36
C LEU A 205 -8.09 -6.34 -11.82
N SER A 206 -8.22 -5.17 -12.47
CA SER A 206 -9.50 -4.61 -12.89
C SER A 206 -10.00 -5.11 -14.24
N TYR A 207 -9.20 -5.88 -14.98
CA TYR A 207 -9.63 -6.47 -16.24
C TYR A 207 -10.84 -7.37 -16.05
N SER A 208 -11.73 -7.36 -17.03
CA SER A 208 -12.85 -8.30 -17.04
C SER A 208 -12.32 -9.74 -17.09
N ARG A 209 -12.76 -10.58 -16.14
CA ARG A 209 -12.34 -11.98 -16.02
C ARG A 209 -10.82 -12.15 -15.82
N ASP A 210 -10.19 -11.21 -15.13
CA ASP A 210 -8.77 -11.28 -14.84
C ASP A 210 -8.42 -12.59 -14.11
N TRP A 211 -7.36 -13.25 -14.56
CA TRP A 211 -6.93 -14.55 -14.05
C TRP A 211 -6.36 -14.43 -12.64
N MET A 212 -5.59 -13.37 -12.37
CA MET A 212 -4.93 -13.19 -11.09
C MET A 212 -5.94 -12.79 -10.00
N TRP A 213 -6.88 -11.88 -10.34
CA TRP A 213 -7.98 -11.55 -9.44
C TRP A 213 -8.81 -12.78 -9.13
N LYS A 214 -9.14 -13.60 -10.13
CA LYS A 214 -9.88 -14.86 -9.93
C LYS A 214 -9.15 -15.80 -8.96
N ASP A 215 -7.83 -15.99 -9.14
CA ASP A 215 -7.06 -16.89 -8.29
C ASP A 215 -6.94 -16.32 -6.85
N MET A 216 -6.74 -15.01 -6.71
CA MET A 216 -6.56 -14.35 -5.41
C MET A 216 -7.85 -14.23 -4.61
N ALA A 217 -8.97 -13.95 -5.28
CA ALA A 217 -10.29 -13.75 -4.64
C ALA A 217 -11.17 -15.01 -4.62
N GLN A 218 -10.65 -16.17 -5.01
CA GLN A 218 -11.42 -17.41 -5.06
C GLN A 218 -11.93 -17.83 -3.68
N ASN A 219 -13.24 -18.04 -3.56
CA ASN A 219 -13.91 -18.42 -2.31
C ASN A 219 -13.69 -17.42 -1.17
N THR A 220 -13.67 -16.13 -1.49
CA THR A 220 -13.55 -15.02 -0.56
C THR A 220 -14.56 -13.93 -0.89
N ASP A 221 -14.78 -13.02 0.09
CA ASP A 221 -15.62 -11.82 -0.09
C ASP A 221 -14.75 -10.56 -0.36
N ALA A 222 -13.48 -10.74 -0.76
CA ALA A 222 -12.55 -9.65 -1.04
C ALA A 222 -13.09 -8.63 -2.05
N GLN A 223 -12.90 -7.36 -1.77
CA GLN A 223 -13.32 -6.24 -2.60
C GLN A 223 -12.10 -5.52 -3.18
N LEU A 224 -12.14 -5.19 -4.46
CA LEU A 224 -11.10 -4.40 -5.11
C LEU A 224 -11.51 -2.92 -5.12
N ALA A 225 -11.01 -2.12 -4.16
CA ALA A 225 -11.30 -0.69 -4.06
C ALA A 225 -10.87 0.09 -5.32
N THR A 226 -9.81 -0.40 -5.99
CA THR A 226 -9.28 0.16 -7.24
C THR A 226 -10.00 -0.35 -8.51
N ARG A 227 -11.12 -1.07 -8.40
CA ARG A 227 -11.86 -1.63 -9.55
C ARG A 227 -12.20 -0.61 -10.64
N LYS A 228 -12.50 0.61 -10.23
CA LYS A 228 -12.93 1.70 -11.12
C LYS A 228 -11.91 2.85 -11.20
N THR A 229 -10.72 2.67 -10.64
CA THR A 229 -9.66 3.68 -10.68
C THR A 229 -9.19 3.87 -12.12
N ARG A 230 -9.18 5.13 -12.57
CA ARG A 230 -8.69 5.49 -13.90
C ARG A 230 -7.16 5.52 -13.89
N ALA A 231 -6.56 5.07 -14.98
CA ALA A 231 -5.13 5.12 -15.20
C ALA A 231 -4.76 6.52 -15.79
N ASP A 232 -4.75 7.52 -14.94
CA ASP A 232 -4.46 8.90 -15.33
C ASP A 232 -2.99 9.31 -15.05
N CYS A 233 -2.21 8.42 -14.44
CA CYS A 233 -0.80 8.64 -14.09
C CYS A 233 0.05 8.92 -15.34
N LYS A 234 0.78 10.03 -15.29
CA LYS A 234 1.78 10.40 -16.28
C LYS A 234 3.16 10.33 -15.64
N VAL A 235 4.09 9.68 -16.31
CA VAL A 235 5.46 9.50 -15.86
C VAL A 235 6.43 9.99 -16.93
N ARG A 236 7.69 10.19 -16.59
CA ARG A 236 8.73 10.53 -17.57
C ARG A 236 8.87 9.40 -18.58
N SER A 237 8.92 9.75 -19.85
CA SER A 237 9.06 8.75 -20.91
C SER A 237 10.50 8.20 -20.98
N ASN A 238 10.65 6.88 -20.89
CA ASN A 238 11.95 6.20 -21.06
C ASN A 238 12.55 6.35 -22.47
N ARG A 239 11.75 6.75 -23.48
CA ARG A 239 12.21 6.96 -24.86
C ARG A 239 12.61 8.40 -25.12
N ASN A 240 12.07 9.35 -24.39
CA ASN A 240 12.34 10.78 -24.53
C ASN A 240 12.07 11.46 -23.19
N ASN A 241 13.13 11.81 -22.48
CA ASN A 241 13.09 12.42 -21.15
C ASN A 241 12.45 13.82 -21.09
N HIS A 242 12.21 14.44 -22.24
CA HIS A 242 11.48 15.74 -22.38
C HIS A 242 9.98 15.54 -22.61
N ARG A 243 9.47 14.32 -22.50
CA ARG A 243 8.03 14.00 -22.66
C ARG A 243 7.56 13.09 -21.54
N THR A 244 6.26 13.17 -21.31
CA THR A 244 5.58 12.22 -20.41
C THR A 244 4.98 11.07 -21.20
N HIS A 245 4.78 9.96 -20.51
CA HIS A 245 4.04 8.78 -20.95
C HIS A 245 2.91 8.51 -19.96
N GLN A 246 1.72 8.20 -20.45
CA GLN A 246 0.59 7.79 -19.61
C GLN A 246 0.38 6.30 -19.76
N PHE A 247 0.37 5.58 -18.64
CA PHE A 247 0.02 4.16 -18.64
C PHE A 247 -1.49 3.98 -18.93
N ARG A 248 -1.83 2.83 -19.52
CA ARG A 248 -3.22 2.50 -19.89
C ARG A 248 -3.94 1.67 -18.84
N SER A 249 -3.25 1.27 -17.79
CA SER A 249 -3.78 0.42 -16.73
C SER A 249 -3.15 0.76 -15.39
N VAL A 250 -3.92 0.55 -14.33
CA VAL A 250 -3.44 0.63 -12.95
C VAL A 250 -2.91 -0.75 -12.56
N ILE A 251 -1.75 -0.80 -11.95
CA ILE A 251 -1.14 -2.02 -11.40
C ILE A 251 -0.88 -1.91 -9.90
N ASP A 252 -1.06 -0.72 -9.34
CA ASP A 252 -1.10 -0.45 -7.91
C ASP A 252 -2.53 -0.61 -7.41
N HIS A 253 -2.75 -1.51 -6.46
CA HIS A 253 -4.09 -1.88 -6.05
C HIS A 253 -4.29 -1.83 -4.53
N ILE A 254 -5.55 -1.65 -4.14
CA ILE A 254 -6.04 -1.76 -2.76
C ILE A 254 -7.16 -2.79 -2.77
N VAL A 255 -6.96 -3.88 -2.02
CA VAL A 255 -7.92 -4.95 -1.80
C VAL A 255 -8.31 -4.95 -0.34
N VAL A 256 -9.60 -4.98 -0.03
CA VAL A 256 -10.13 -4.90 1.34
C VAL A 256 -11.14 -6.00 1.62
N SER A 257 -11.35 -6.32 2.91
CA SER A 257 -12.47 -7.14 3.36
C SER A 257 -13.80 -6.44 3.04
N LYS A 258 -14.85 -7.21 2.82
CA LYS A 258 -16.19 -6.70 2.51
C LYS A 258 -16.79 -5.87 3.65
N SER A 259 -16.41 -6.16 4.88
CA SER A 259 -16.83 -5.43 6.09
C SER A 259 -16.33 -3.98 6.13
N LEU A 260 -15.21 -3.69 5.47
CA LEU A 260 -14.70 -2.32 5.35
C LEU A 260 -15.41 -1.60 4.20
N ASP A 261 -16.18 -0.55 4.51
CA ASP A 261 -16.82 0.31 3.51
C ASP A 261 -15.77 1.23 2.87
N ALA A 262 -15.10 0.72 1.84
CA ALA A 262 -14.07 1.44 1.13
C ALA A 262 -14.65 2.32 0.01
N SER A 263 -14.34 3.60 0.04
CA SER A 263 -14.63 4.52 -1.07
C SER A 263 -13.89 4.06 -2.35
N PRO A 264 -14.40 4.37 -3.55
CA PRO A 264 -13.65 4.11 -4.78
C PRO A 264 -12.27 4.76 -4.75
N ALA A 265 -11.21 3.96 -4.88
CA ALA A 265 -9.84 4.46 -4.82
C ALA A 265 -9.51 5.38 -6.00
N LYS A 266 -8.64 6.37 -5.76
CA LYS A 266 -8.20 7.37 -6.75
C LYS A 266 -6.68 7.39 -6.84
N GLN A 267 -6.16 7.69 -8.04
CA GLN A 267 -4.76 8.04 -8.23
C GLN A 267 -4.51 9.51 -7.88
N LYS A 268 -3.41 9.77 -7.16
CA LYS A 268 -2.83 11.11 -7.04
C LYS A 268 -1.89 11.31 -8.21
N VAL A 269 -2.36 11.99 -9.24
CA VAL A 269 -1.59 12.24 -10.47
C VAL A 269 -0.56 13.34 -10.23
N PHE A 270 0.66 13.13 -10.71
CA PHE A 270 1.71 14.16 -10.69
C PHE A 270 1.43 15.24 -11.74
N GLU A 271 1.79 16.47 -11.41
CA GLU A 271 1.76 17.54 -12.39
C GLU A 271 2.76 17.28 -13.53
N THR A 272 2.35 17.54 -14.77
CA THR A 272 3.18 17.23 -15.94
C THR A 272 4.55 17.91 -15.89
N GLN A 273 4.61 19.16 -15.40
CA GLN A 273 5.86 19.89 -15.28
C GLN A 273 6.77 19.26 -14.22
N ASP A 274 6.22 18.85 -13.07
CA ASP A 274 6.99 18.18 -11.99
C ASP A 274 7.60 16.86 -12.47
N VAL A 275 6.87 16.08 -13.28
CA VAL A 275 7.39 14.86 -13.91
C VAL A 275 8.60 15.15 -14.82
N LEU A 276 8.63 16.32 -15.47
CA LEU A 276 9.71 16.72 -16.38
C LEU A 276 10.90 17.36 -15.65
N ASP A 277 10.65 18.01 -14.53
CA ASP A 277 11.68 18.75 -13.79
C ASP A 277 12.36 17.89 -12.72
N TYR A 278 11.62 16.97 -12.07
CA TYR A 278 12.09 16.17 -10.94
C TYR A 278 12.09 14.67 -11.23
N LYS A 279 12.95 13.92 -10.52
CA LYS A 279 12.93 12.45 -10.51
C LYS A 279 11.92 11.95 -9.46
N LEU A 280 10.66 11.90 -9.84
CA LEU A 280 9.58 11.42 -8.99
C LEU A 280 9.58 9.88 -8.93
N SER A 281 8.48 9.27 -9.29
CA SER A 281 8.32 7.82 -9.44
C SER A 281 7.64 7.52 -10.78
N ASP A 282 7.88 6.33 -11.30
CA ASP A 282 7.14 5.78 -12.45
C ASP A 282 5.78 5.20 -12.04
N HIS A 283 5.38 5.35 -10.77
CA HIS A 283 4.07 5.03 -10.21
C HIS A 283 3.45 6.24 -9.51
N CYS A 284 2.17 6.50 -9.77
CA CYS A 284 1.39 7.45 -8.99
C CYS A 284 0.72 6.77 -7.79
N PRO A 285 0.70 7.40 -6.60
CA PRO A 285 0.01 6.83 -5.45
C PRO A 285 -1.47 6.57 -5.71
N VAL A 286 -2.01 5.54 -5.07
CA VAL A 286 -3.45 5.27 -5.03
C VAL A 286 -3.95 5.33 -3.59
N SER A 287 -5.11 5.95 -3.37
CA SER A 287 -5.66 6.17 -2.04
C SER A 287 -7.13 5.86 -1.98
N THR A 288 -7.59 5.38 -0.85
CA THR A 288 -9.00 5.23 -0.51
C THR A 288 -9.24 5.56 0.95
N THR A 289 -10.47 5.94 1.29
CA THR A 289 -10.91 6.09 2.68
C THR A 289 -11.81 4.92 3.02
N ILE A 290 -11.54 4.27 4.14
CA ILE A 290 -12.35 3.19 4.70
C ILE A 290 -13.12 3.70 5.91
N LYS A 291 -14.38 3.28 6.02
CA LYS A 291 -15.24 3.48 7.18
C LYS A 291 -15.46 2.15 7.86
N GLN A 292 -15.60 2.17 9.17
CA GLN A 292 -15.86 0.99 9.98
C GLN A 292 -17.24 1.07 10.64
#